data_4bd1b908bfb3998fd0806ad4baddca74
#
_entry.id   4bd1b908bfb3998fd0806ad4baddca74
#
_cell.length_a   1.000
_cell.length_b   1.000
_cell.length_c   1.000
_cell.angle_alpha   90.00
_cell.angle_beta   90.00
_cell.angle_gamma   90.00
#
_symmetry.space_group_name_H-M   'P 1'
#
loop_
_entity.id
_entity.type
_entity.pdbx_description
1 polymer ?
#
loop_
_entity_poly.entity_id
_entity_poly.type
_entity_poly.pdbx_seq_one_letter_code
_entity_poly.pdbx_strand_id
1 'polypeptide(L)'
;GPAEELQGKIKRLHERRERYEGYLAEMARKGERQLSLTDPDSRAMPKSPKAPVAYNVQTAVDSKHHLIVAQDVTNEVVDRNLLSTTAQEAKETLGVEHLKAVADMGYSNGKELKACLEAGIEPYVPRPNPSANDKLGLFGKKKFRYDPATDSYQCPAGETLTFRREVVERNRRVRYYYQTGVCPTCSLKAKCTRNKRSRRLSRWVDEQILEETEQRVKAHPEIIQQRKALVEHPFGTLKHWWDQGHFLMRGLAKVRAEFSLSALSYNIRRD
;
A
#
# COMPACT_ATOMS: atom_id res chain seq x y z
N GLY A 1 -54.02 -20.34 -0.01
CA GLY A 1 -53.69 -21.62 -0.64
C GLY A 1 -52.30 -21.59 -1.31
N PRO A 2 -51.81 -22.70 -1.91
CA PRO A 2 -50.45 -22.74 -2.50
C PRO A 2 -50.19 -21.66 -3.57
N ALA A 3 -51.19 -21.24 -4.32
CA ALA A 3 -51.10 -20.20 -5.34
C ALA A 3 -50.87 -18.82 -4.73
N GLU A 4 -51.49 -18.48 -3.62
CA GLU A 4 -51.30 -17.22 -2.93
C GLU A 4 -49.91 -17.12 -2.26
N GLU A 5 -49.43 -18.25 -1.74
CA GLU A 5 -48.08 -18.35 -1.21
C GLU A 5 -47.00 -18.14 -2.33
N LEU A 6 -47.25 -18.73 -3.51
CA LEU A 6 -46.37 -18.54 -4.66
C LEU A 6 -46.39 -17.09 -5.16
N GLN A 7 -47.55 -16.46 -5.27
CA GLN A 7 -47.65 -15.05 -5.62
C GLN A 7 -46.94 -14.16 -4.62
N GLY A 8 -47.05 -14.43 -3.32
CA GLY A 8 -46.32 -13.72 -2.28
C GLY A 8 -44.78 -13.87 -2.37
N LYS A 9 -44.30 -15.05 -2.77
CA LYS A 9 -42.88 -15.30 -3.05
C LYS A 9 -42.41 -14.52 -4.27
N ILE A 10 -43.17 -14.52 -5.35
CA ILE A 10 -42.86 -13.78 -6.59
C ILE A 10 -42.79 -12.29 -6.30
N LYS A 11 -43.75 -11.69 -5.58
CA LYS A 11 -43.74 -10.29 -5.22
C LYS A 11 -42.47 -9.91 -4.44
N ARG A 12 -42.11 -10.68 -3.42
CA ARG A 12 -40.87 -10.48 -2.62
C ARG A 12 -39.60 -10.56 -3.46
N LEU A 13 -39.57 -11.44 -4.46
CA LEU A 13 -38.44 -11.54 -5.38
C LEU A 13 -38.33 -10.31 -6.30
N HIS A 14 -39.45 -9.79 -6.80
CA HIS A 14 -39.47 -8.56 -7.57
C HIS A 14 -38.95 -7.35 -6.75
N GLU A 15 -39.52 -7.13 -5.56
CA GLU A 15 -39.08 -6.08 -4.65
C GLU A 15 -37.57 -6.18 -4.30
N ARG A 16 -37.09 -7.41 -4.10
CA ARG A 16 -35.67 -7.67 -3.86
C ARG A 16 -34.80 -7.37 -5.09
N ARG A 17 -35.27 -7.71 -6.26
CA ARG A 17 -34.59 -7.42 -7.53
C ARG A 17 -34.46 -5.92 -7.76
N GLU A 18 -35.57 -5.17 -7.65
CA GLU A 18 -35.58 -3.70 -7.80
C GLU A 18 -34.61 -3.03 -6.82
N ARG A 19 -34.60 -3.48 -5.56
CA ARG A 19 -33.66 -2.98 -4.57
C ARG A 19 -32.20 -3.24 -4.95
N TYR A 20 -31.85 -4.42 -5.45
CA TYR A 20 -30.48 -4.71 -5.91
C TYR A 20 -30.10 -3.95 -7.17
N GLU A 21 -31.02 -3.74 -8.08
CA GLU A 21 -30.80 -2.90 -9.27
C GLU A 21 -30.50 -1.44 -8.84
N GLY A 22 -31.20 -0.92 -7.83
CA GLY A 22 -30.91 0.36 -7.21
C GLY A 22 -29.50 0.45 -6.60
N TYR A 23 -29.07 -0.59 -5.88
CA TYR A 23 -27.69 -0.63 -5.34
C TYR A 23 -26.63 -0.67 -6.42
N LEU A 24 -26.85 -1.43 -7.49
CA LEU A 24 -25.93 -1.49 -8.63
C LEU A 24 -25.83 -0.15 -9.35
N ALA A 25 -26.95 0.55 -9.52
CA ALA A 25 -26.97 1.88 -10.11
C ALA A 25 -26.22 2.91 -9.24
N GLU A 26 -26.38 2.83 -7.91
CA GLU A 26 -25.64 3.68 -6.98
C GLU A 26 -24.13 3.42 -7.03
N MET A 27 -23.72 2.15 -7.02
CA MET A 27 -22.31 1.75 -7.16
C MET A 27 -21.71 2.26 -8.47
N ALA A 28 -22.43 2.11 -9.58
CA ALA A 28 -21.99 2.59 -10.90
C ALA A 28 -21.84 4.11 -10.92
N ARG A 29 -22.79 4.85 -10.35
CA ARG A 29 -22.75 6.33 -10.27
C ARG A 29 -21.55 6.82 -9.44
N LYS A 30 -21.20 6.12 -8.37
CA LYS A 30 -20.06 6.44 -7.49
C LYS A 30 -18.72 5.88 -7.99
N GLY A 31 -18.71 5.04 -9.02
CA GLY A 31 -17.52 4.31 -9.46
C GLY A 31 -17.00 3.27 -8.45
N GLU A 32 -17.86 2.82 -7.55
CA GLU A 32 -17.55 1.93 -6.45
C GLU A 32 -17.75 0.46 -6.84
N ARG A 33 -16.94 -0.42 -6.25
CA ARG A 33 -17.03 -1.88 -6.49
C ARG A 33 -17.73 -2.65 -5.38
N GLN A 34 -18.04 -1.98 -4.29
CA GLN A 34 -18.71 -2.55 -3.11
C GLN A 34 -19.56 -1.47 -2.44
N LEU A 35 -20.64 -1.90 -1.81
CA LEU A 35 -21.54 -1.06 -1.04
C LEU A 35 -21.86 -1.77 0.28
N SER A 36 -21.61 -1.09 1.39
CA SER A 36 -22.10 -1.51 2.68
C SER A 36 -23.50 -0.94 2.91
N LEU A 37 -24.49 -1.80 3.18
CA LEU A 37 -25.87 -1.35 3.43
C LEU A 37 -26.05 -0.70 4.80
N THR A 38 -25.16 -0.97 5.72
CA THR A 38 -25.20 -0.43 7.09
C THR A 38 -24.47 0.91 7.17
N ASP A 39 -23.34 1.03 6.48
CA ASP A 39 -22.52 2.23 6.43
C ASP A 39 -21.90 2.34 5.03
N PRO A 40 -22.51 3.15 4.12
CA PRO A 40 -22.08 3.23 2.72
C PRO A 40 -20.65 3.69 2.50
N ASP A 41 -20.05 4.37 3.48
CA ASP A 41 -18.65 4.84 3.38
C ASP A 41 -17.64 3.76 3.79
N SER A 42 -18.06 2.74 4.54
CA SER A 42 -17.17 1.66 4.98
C SER A 42 -16.85 0.67 3.85
N ARG A 43 -15.73 -0.03 3.96
CA ARG A 43 -15.27 -1.00 2.95
C ARG A 43 -14.87 -2.33 3.57
N ALA A 44 -15.03 -3.42 2.81
CA ALA A 44 -14.50 -4.72 3.21
C ALA A 44 -12.97 -4.71 3.16
N MET A 45 -12.32 -5.04 4.28
CA MET A 45 -10.87 -5.04 4.43
C MET A 45 -10.31 -6.45 4.16
N PRO A 46 -9.61 -6.69 3.03
CA PRO A 46 -9.26 -8.04 2.56
C PRO A 46 -8.17 -8.74 3.36
N LYS A 47 -7.50 -8.06 4.29
CA LYS A 47 -6.40 -8.63 5.11
C LYS A 47 -6.88 -9.61 6.19
N SER A 48 -8.18 -9.71 6.47
CA SER A 48 -8.76 -10.64 7.42
C SER A 48 -9.47 -11.80 6.70
N PRO A 49 -9.41 -13.04 7.21
CA PRO A 49 -10.16 -14.17 6.64
C PRO A 49 -11.66 -13.94 6.56
N LYS A 50 -12.20 -13.07 7.42
CA LYS A 50 -13.62 -12.70 7.46
C LYS A 50 -13.92 -11.40 6.69
N ALA A 51 -12.92 -10.74 6.11
CA ALA A 51 -13.04 -9.45 5.41
C ALA A 51 -14.02 -8.49 6.12
N PRO A 52 -13.75 -8.06 7.37
CA PRO A 52 -14.66 -7.21 8.11
C PRO A 52 -14.90 -5.90 7.34
N VAL A 53 -16.12 -5.41 7.39
CA VAL A 53 -16.46 -4.08 6.87
C VAL A 53 -15.99 -3.05 7.90
N ALA A 54 -15.06 -2.17 7.49
CA ALA A 54 -14.37 -1.28 8.40
C ALA A 54 -13.84 -0.03 7.67
N TYR A 55 -13.20 0.83 8.43
CA TYR A 55 -12.37 1.92 7.96
C TYR A 55 -10.89 1.63 8.18
N ASN A 56 -10.03 2.29 7.43
CA ASN A 56 -8.58 2.26 7.62
C ASN A 56 -8.16 3.48 8.42
N VAL A 57 -7.55 3.25 9.59
CA VAL A 57 -7.06 4.30 10.47
C VAL A 57 -5.57 4.46 10.28
N GLN A 58 -5.15 5.67 9.96
CA GLN A 58 -3.75 6.07 9.83
C GLN A 58 -3.34 6.90 11.05
N THR A 59 -2.17 6.64 11.60
CA THR A 59 -1.58 7.44 12.69
C THR A 59 -0.09 7.61 12.46
N ALA A 60 0.41 8.82 12.71
CA ALA A 60 1.83 9.07 12.90
C ALA A 60 2.11 9.33 14.37
N VAL A 61 3.09 8.64 14.92
CA VAL A 61 3.48 8.70 16.34
C VAL A 61 4.88 9.27 16.44
N ASP A 62 5.05 10.33 17.22
CA ASP A 62 6.35 10.91 17.53
C ASP A 62 7.20 9.92 18.34
N SER A 63 8.47 9.76 17.95
CA SER A 63 9.37 8.80 18.57
C SER A 63 9.90 9.26 19.94
N LYS A 64 9.84 10.55 20.23
CA LYS A 64 10.38 11.13 21.47
C LYS A 64 9.37 11.11 22.61
N HIS A 65 8.15 11.57 22.36
CA HIS A 65 7.09 11.70 23.36
C HIS A 65 6.02 10.62 23.22
N HIS A 66 6.05 9.87 22.13
CA HIS A 66 5.07 8.80 21.80
C HIS A 66 3.64 9.33 21.65
N LEU A 67 3.50 10.59 21.26
CA LEU A 67 2.21 11.21 20.99
C LEU A 67 1.76 10.97 19.55
N ILE A 68 0.47 10.89 19.33
CA ILE A 68 -0.13 10.87 17.98
C ILE A 68 -0.07 12.31 17.45
N VAL A 69 0.77 12.56 16.45
CA VAL A 69 1.00 13.89 15.85
C VAL A 69 0.27 14.11 14.54
N ALA A 70 -0.16 13.03 13.90
CA ALA A 70 -1.10 13.09 12.76
C ALA A 70 -2.00 11.86 12.79
N GLN A 71 -3.22 12.02 12.34
CA GLN A 71 -4.19 10.93 12.27
C GLN A 71 -5.23 11.18 11.17
N ASP A 72 -5.63 10.15 10.47
CA ASP A 72 -6.76 10.17 9.55
C ASP A 72 -7.53 8.86 9.58
N VAL A 73 -8.78 8.92 9.21
CA VAL A 73 -9.59 7.74 8.93
C VAL A 73 -10.02 7.81 7.46
N THR A 74 -9.77 6.74 6.74
CA THR A 74 -10.09 6.64 5.33
C THR A 74 -10.81 5.34 5.01
N ASN A 75 -11.48 5.29 3.88
CA ASN A 75 -12.04 4.07 3.32
C ASN A 75 -11.12 3.40 2.27
N GLU A 76 -9.92 3.90 2.12
CA GLU A 76 -8.88 3.23 1.32
C GLU A 76 -8.52 1.88 1.94
N VAL A 77 -8.70 0.81 1.16
CA VAL A 77 -8.55 -0.57 1.65
C VAL A 77 -7.10 -0.98 1.86
N VAL A 78 -6.16 -0.24 1.28
CA VAL A 78 -4.71 -0.49 1.32
C VAL A 78 -3.94 0.76 1.69
N ASP A 79 -2.89 0.59 2.48
CA ASP A 79 -2.06 1.69 3.01
C ASP A 79 -1.14 2.32 1.96
N ARG A 80 -1.13 1.78 0.76
CA ARG A 80 -0.12 2.00 -0.28
C ARG A 80 0.01 3.43 -0.77
N ASN A 81 -1.04 4.24 -0.63
CA ASN A 81 -1.11 5.62 -1.12
C ASN A 81 -1.33 6.62 0.02
N LEU A 82 -1.02 6.24 1.26
CA LEU A 82 -1.36 7.03 2.45
C LEU A 82 -0.14 7.57 3.19
N LEU A 83 1.08 7.18 2.79
CA LEU A 83 2.30 7.55 3.50
C LEU A 83 2.59 9.04 3.43
N SER A 84 2.61 9.61 2.23
CA SER A 84 3.05 10.99 2.01
C SER A 84 2.14 12.00 2.70
N THR A 85 0.83 11.81 2.61
CA THR A 85 -0.15 12.70 3.27
C THR A 85 -0.01 12.67 4.79
N THR A 86 -0.01 11.46 5.39
CA THR A 86 0.12 11.32 6.86
C THR A 86 1.46 11.85 7.36
N ALA A 87 2.54 11.64 6.61
CA ALA A 87 3.87 12.12 6.99
C ALA A 87 4.00 13.65 6.85
N GLN A 88 3.33 14.26 5.87
CA GLN A 88 3.30 15.73 5.72
C GLN A 88 2.52 16.38 6.85
N GLU A 89 1.34 15.86 7.21
CA GLU A 89 0.59 16.33 8.38
C GLU A 89 1.41 16.24 9.67
N ALA A 90 2.12 15.12 9.86
CA ALA A 90 3.01 14.96 11.03
C ALA A 90 4.14 16.00 11.03
N LYS A 91 4.74 16.28 9.88
CA LYS A 91 5.79 17.29 9.72
C LYS A 91 5.29 18.69 10.05
N GLU A 92 4.09 19.05 9.56
CA GLU A 92 3.44 20.34 9.82
C GLU A 92 3.10 20.48 11.31
N THR A 93 2.50 19.45 11.92
CA THR A 93 2.17 19.45 13.36
C THR A 93 3.39 19.61 14.24
N LEU A 94 4.51 18.98 13.87
CA LEU A 94 5.77 19.08 14.61
C LEU A 94 6.54 20.39 14.34
N GLY A 95 6.19 21.14 13.31
CA GLY A 95 6.84 22.39 12.93
C GLY A 95 8.32 22.22 12.53
N VAL A 96 8.68 21.09 11.92
CA VAL A 96 10.07 20.76 11.56
C VAL A 96 10.30 20.86 10.05
N GLU A 97 11.50 21.27 9.64
CA GLU A 97 11.88 21.33 8.23
C GLU A 97 12.21 19.95 7.65
N HIS A 98 12.75 19.06 8.48
CA HIS A 98 13.13 17.70 8.08
C HIS A 98 12.52 16.67 9.02
N LEU A 99 11.99 15.60 8.47
CA LEU A 99 11.36 14.53 9.21
C LEU A 99 11.85 13.16 8.70
N LYS A 100 12.12 12.22 9.61
CA LYS A 100 12.30 10.80 9.28
C LYS A 100 10.97 10.08 9.49
N ALA A 101 10.41 9.52 8.42
CA ALA A 101 9.16 8.77 8.46
C ALA A 101 9.40 7.27 8.31
N VAL A 102 8.99 6.50 9.31
CA VAL A 102 9.17 5.04 9.35
C VAL A 102 7.82 4.36 9.20
N ALA A 103 7.67 3.52 8.17
CA ALA A 103 6.44 2.80 7.93
C ALA A 103 6.70 1.33 7.58
N ASP A 104 5.65 0.51 7.60
CA ASP A 104 5.79 -0.89 7.25
C ASP A 104 5.84 -1.12 5.71
N MET A 105 6.06 -2.36 5.33
CA MET A 105 6.15 -2.77 3.93
C MET A 105 4.86 -2.50 3.14
N GLY A 106 3.69 -2.38 3.80
CA GLY A 106 2.40 -2.07 3.18
C GLY A 106 2.39 -0.72 2.47
N TYR A 107 3.17 0.23 2.99
CA TYR A 107 3.32 1.57 2.43
C TYR A 107 4.33 1.68 1.28
N SER A 108 5.00 0.59 0.90
CA SER A 108 6.02 0.63 -0.14
C SER A 108 5.44 0.96 -1.51
N ASN A 109 5.47 2.23 -1.87
CA ASN A 109 5.04 2.78 -3.15
C ASN A 109 6.00 3.87 -3.61
N GLY A 110 6.64 3.68 -4.77
CA GLY A 110 7.65 4.62 -5.28
C GLY A 110 7.13 6.06 -5.45
N LYS A 111 5.86 6.27 -5.81
CA LYS A 111 5.28 7.62 -5.92
C LYS A 111 5.19 8.30 -4.56
N GLU A 112 4.75 7.57 -3.53
CA GLU A 112 4.66 8.08 -2.16
C GLU A 112 6.04 8.38 -1.59
N LEU A 113 7.02 7.49 -1.81
CA LEU A 113 8.40 7.73 -1.39
C LEU A 113 9.00 8.97 -2.07
N LYS A 114 8.70 9.17 -3.36
CA LYS A 114 9.11 10.36 -4.10
C LYS A 114 8.47 11.62 -3.50
N ALA A 115 7.17 11.61 -3.27
CA ALA A 115 6.44 12.74 -2.66
C ALA A 115 6.96 13.06 -1.24
N CYS A 116 7.32 12.06 -0.43
CA CYS A 116 7.97 12.28 0.86
C CYS A 116 9.31 13.02 0.70
N LEU A 117 10.19 12.56 -0.21
CA LEU A 117 11.49 13.19 -0.43
C LEU A 117 11.35 14.64 -0.93
N GLU A 118 10.43 14.89 -1.86
CA GLU A 118 10.12 16.23 -2.38
C GLU A 118 9.60 17.16 -1.28
N ALA A 119 8.93 16.62 -0.25
CA ALA A 119 8.46 17.35 0.92
C ALA A 119 9.51 17.48 2.05
N GLY A 120 10.77 17.07 1.84
CA GLY A 120 11.82 17.08 2.87
C GLY A 120 11.61 16.02 3.96
N ILE A 121 10.91 14.92 3.62
CA ILE A 121 10.67 13.79 4.51
C ILE A 121 11.52 12.62 4.03
N GLU A 122 12.35 12.07 4.91
CA GLU A 122 13.19 10.92 4.64
C GLU A 122 12.47 9.61 4.99
N PRO A 123 12.00 8.82 3.98
CA PRO A 123 11.22 7.62 4.25
C PRO A 123 12.11 6.41 4.55
N TYR A 124 11.72 5.63 5.58
CA TYR A 124 12.25 4.33 5.95
C TYR A 124 11.16 3.27 5.80
N VAL A 125 11.03 2.73 4.61
CA VAL A 125 9.98 1.77 4.25
C VAL A 125 10.60 0.51 3.64
N PRO A 126 10.45 -0.66 4.28
CA PRO A 126 10.98 -1.90 3.74
C PRO A 126 10.36 -2.26 2.39
N ARG A 127 11.18 -2.69 1.45
CA ARG A 127 10.69 -3.13 0.14
C ARG A 127 10.09 -4.53 0.23
N PRO A 128 8.91 -4.79 -0.37
CA PRO A 128 8.37 -6.15 -0.43
C PRO A 128 9.34 -7.12 -1.10
N ASN A 129 9.54 -8.27 -0.50
CA ASN A 129 10.33 -9.37 -1.04
C ASN A 129 9.38 -10.51 -1.44
N PRO A 130 9.61 -11.32 -2.42
CA PRO A 130 10.49 -11.33 -3.59
C PRO A 130 9.74 -11.14 -4.91
N SER A 131 10.51 -11.03 -6.01
CA SER A 131 9.94 -11.08 -7.35
C SER A 131 9.23 -12.42 -7.61
N ALA A 132 8.20 -12.42 -8.47
CA ALA A 132 7.54 -13.67 -8.89
C ALA A 132 8.53 -14.70 -9.45
N ASN A 133 9.65 -14.24 -10.00
CA ASN A 133 10.70 -15.10 -10.50
C ASN A 133 11.44 -15.86 -9.42
N ASP A 134 11.74 -15.23 -8.26
CA ASP A 134 12.40 -15.90 -7.14
C ASP A 134 11.52 -17.05 -6.61
N LYS A 135 10.21 -16.85 -6.55
CA LYS A 135 9.24 -17.92 -6.19
C LYS A 135 9.23 -19.09 -7.18
N LEU A 136 9.59 -18.83 -8.43
CA LEU A 136 9.67 -19.84 -9.50
C LEU A 136 11.07 -20.46 -9.63
N GLY A 137 12.01 -20.15 -8.72
CA GLY A 137 13.39 -20.59 -8.79
C GLY A 137 14.20 -19.93 -9.92
N LEU A 138 13.69 -18.84 -10.51
CA LEU A 138 14.35 -18.07 -11.55
C LEU A 138 15.08 -16.86 -10.95
N PHE A 139 16.10 -16.36 -11.63
CA PHE A 139 16.81 -15.16 -11.20
C PHE A 139 15.88 -13.98 -11.07
N GLY A 140 15.75 -13.42 -9.87
CA GLY A 140 15.08 -12.16 -9.59
C GLY A 140 15.90 -10.98 -10.13
N LYS A 141 15.26 -9.80 -10.19
CA LYS A 141 15.90 -8.57 -10.69
C LYS A 141 17.19 -8.22 -9.94
N LYS A 142 17.28 -8.53 -8.65
CA LYS A 142 18.46 -8.27 -7.79
C LYS A 142 19.74 -9.02 -8.25
N LYS A 143 19.62 -10.07 -9.05
CA LYS A 143 20.76 -10.78 -9.65
C LYS A 143 21.34 -10.08 -10.87
N PHE A 144 20.71 -9.02 -11.33
CA PHE A 144 21.16 -8.20 -12.47
C PHE A 144 21.67 -6.87 -11.93
N ARG A 145 22.91 -6.51 -12.26
CA ARG A 145 23.53 -5.28 -11.80
C ARG A 145 23.19 -4.14 -12.78
N TYR A 146 22.57 -3.09 -12.30
CA TYR A 146 22.33 -1.88 -13.07
C TYR A 146 23.59 -1.01 -13.09
N ASP A 147 23.91 -0.51 -14.28
CA ASP A 147 24.97 0.47 -14.48
C ASP A 147 24.32 1.79 -14.93
N PRO A 148 24.32 2.83 -14.06
CA PRO A 148 23.73 4.11 -14.40
C PRO A 148 24.52 4.89 -15.46
N ALA A 149 25.83 4.66 -15.60
CA ALA A 149 26.66 5.35 -16.56
C ALA A 149 26.33 4.97 -18.01
N THR A 150 25.97 3.70 -18.23
CA THR A 150 25.62 3.17 -19.55
C THR A 150 24.12 2.94 -19.73
N ASP A 151 23.29 3.23 -18.71
CA ASP A 151 21.86 2.91 -18.67
C ASP A 151 21.57 1.47 -19.12
N SER A 152 22.26 0.50 -18.51
CA SER A 152 22.18 -0.89 -18.88
C SER A 152 22.19 -1.83 -17.67
N TYR A 153 21.87 -3.10 -17.89
CA TYR A 153 21.98 -4.15 -16.88
C TYR A 153 22.99 -5.21 -17.30
N GLN A 154 23.86 -5.61 -16.39
CA GLN A 154 24.67 -6.82 -16.56
C GLN A 154 23.93 -8.03 -15.98
N CYS A 155 23.76 -9.09 -16.76
CA CYS A 155 23.12 -10.33 -16.33
C CYS A 155 24.10 -11.26 -15.59
N PRO A 156 23.63 -12.32 -14.90
CA PRO A 156 24.49 -13.29 -14.22
C PRO A 156 25.45 -14.07 -15.13
N ALA A 157 25.21 -14.08 -16.44
CA ALA A 157 26.12 -14.67 -17.43
C ALA A 157 27.16 -13.66 -18.00
N GLY A 158 27.19 -12.43 -17.45
CA GLY A 158 28.12 -11.39 -17.90
C GLY A 158 27.61 -10.54 -19.09
N GLU A 159 26.47 -10.89 -19.67
CA GLU A 159 25.94 -10.19 -20.83
C GLU A 159 25.23 -8.87 -20.47
N THR A 160 25.33 -7.89 -21.36
CA THR A 160 24.72 -6.56 -21.18
C THR A 160 23.32 -6.51 -21.79
N LEU A 161 22.33 -6.17 -20.98
CA LEU A 161 20.97 -5.86 -21.40
C LEU A 161 20.85 -4.34 -21.56
N THR A 162 20.72 -3.88 -22.80
CA THR A 162 20.64 -2.45 -23.12
C THR A 162 19.19 -1.96 -23.06
N PHE A 163 19.04 -0.65 -22.87
CA PHE A 163 17.75 0.04 -23.00
C PHE A 163 17.17 -0.23 -24.42
N ARG A 164 15.87 -0.47 -24.48
CA ARG A 164 15.17 -0.74 -25.74
C ARG A 164 13.97 0.16 -25.97
N ARG A 165 13.18 0.41 -24.93
CA ARG A 165 12.00 1.25 -25.04
C ARG A 165 11.55 1.73 -23.67
N GLU A 166 10.82 2.84 -23.67
CA GLU A 166 10.09 3.36 -22.52
C GLU A 166 8.58 3.30 -22.82
N VAL A 167 7.79 2.96 -21.83
CA VAL A 167 6.33 2.90 -21.92
C VAL A 167 5.72 3.48 -20.64
N VAL A 168 4.48 3.92 -20.72
CA VAL A 168 3.70 4.30 -19.55
C VAL A 168 2.83 3.12 -19.14
N GLU A 169 3.10 2.55 -17.96
CA GLU A 169 2.33 1.45 -17.39
C GLU A 169 1.80 1.86 -16.00
N ARG A 170 0.49 1.73 -15.80
CA ARG A 170 -0.16 2.08 -14.52
C ARG A 170 0.25 3.47 -14.01
N ASN A 171 0.24 4.46 -14.89
CA ASN A 171 0.66 5.83 -14.60
C ASN A 171 2.13 5.98 -14.15
N ARG A 172 3.03 5.11 -14.61
CA ARG A 172 4.47 5.18 -14.38
C ARG A 172 5.21 5.02 -15.68
N ARG A 173 6.28 5.80 -15.87
CA ARG A 173 7.22 5.63 -17.00
C ARG A 173 8.16 4.48 -16.64
N VAL A 174 8.12 3.43 -17.46
CA VAL A 174 8.88 2.20 -17.25
C VAL A 174 9.78 1.94 -18.46
N ARG A 175 11.07 1.76 -18.21
CA ARG A 175 12.09 1.41 -19.19
C ARG A 175 12.27 -0.10 -19.23
N TYR A 176 12.43 -0.63 -20.44
CA TYR A 176 12.69 -2.05 -20.69
C TYR A 176 14.09 -2.28 -21.22
N TYR A 177 14.76 -3.27 -20.64
CA TYR A 177 16.13 -3.68 -20.96
C TYR A 177 16.15 -5.16 -21.34
N TYR A 178 16.73 -5.51 -22.47
CA TYR A 178 16.91 -6.88 -22.91
C TYR A 178 17.97 -7.01 -24.00
N GLN A 179 18.50 -8.24 -24.16
CA GLN A 179 19.44 -8.63 -25.19
C GLN A 179 18.79 -9.73 -26.04
N THR A 180 18.92 -9.68 -27.37
CA THR A 180 18.21 -10.57 -28.29
C THR A 180 19.07 -11.70 -28.88
N GLY A 181 20.36 -11.54 -28.94
CA GLY A 181 21.26 -12.49 -29.64
C GLY A 181 21.69 -13.69 -28.79
N VAL A 182 22.17 -13.45 -27.59
CA VAL A 182 22.88 -14.45 -26.77
C VAL A 182 21.94 -15.28 -25.86
N CYS A 183 20.81 -14.71 -25.42
CA CYS A 183 19.92 -15.41 -24.51
C CYS A 183 19.36 -16.77 -24.97
N PRO A 184 19.10 -17.03 -26.26
CA PRO A 184 18.61 -18.32 -26.71
C PRO A 184 19.55 -19.49 -26.41
N THR A 185 20.86 -19.29 -26.51
CA THR A 185 21.92 -20.30 -26.35
C THR A 185 22.61 -20.22 -24.98
N CYS A 186 22.20 -19.34 -24.11
CA CYS A 186 22.81 -19.12 -22.79
C CYS A 186 22.66 -20.35 -21.88
N SER A 187 23.75 -20.80 -21.27
CA SER A 187 23.78 -21.94 -20.33
C SER A 187 22.95 -21.72 -19.08
N LEU A 188 22.78 -20.46 -18.66
CA LEU A 188 21.97 -20.09 -17.51
C LEU A 188 20.50 -19.81 -17.84
N LYS A 189 20.07 -20.01 -19.09
CA LYS A 189 18.72 -19.68 -19.54
C LYS A 189 17.62 -20.33 -18.70
N ALA A 190 17.76 -21.61 -18.37
CA ALA A 190 16.77 -22.36 -17.59
C ALA A 190 16.53 -21.76 -16.19
N LYS A 191 17.56 -21.17 -15.56
CA LYS A 191 17.49 -20.46 -14.28
C LYS A 191 17.15 -18.98 -14.43
N CYS A 192 17.13 -18.45 -15.65
CA CYS A 192 16.97 -17.02 -15.88
C CYS A 192 15.57 -16.66 -16.37
N THR A 193 15.03 -17.37 -17.36
CA THR A 193 13.74 -17.01 -17.97
C THR A 193 13.11 -18.16 -18.72
N ARG A 194 11.77 -18.25 -18.63
CA ARG A 194 10.94 -19.16 -19.44
C ARG A 194 10.65 -18.61 -20.85
N ASN A 195 11.02 -17.35 -21.11
CA ASN A 195 10.79 -16.74 -22.42
C ASN A 195 11.72 -17.35 -23.46
N LYS A 196 11.16 -17.74 -24.63
CA LYS A 196 11.90 -18.37 -25.71
C LYS A 196 13.02 -17.47 -26.27
N ARG A 197 12.80 -16.14 -26.33
CA ARG A 197 13.73 -15.18 -26.94
C ARG A 197 14.77 -14.66 -25.96
N SER A 198 14.33 -13.93 -24.90
CA SER A 198 15.28 -13.25 -24.00
C SER A 198 14.66 -12.95 -22.64
N ARG A 199 15.52 -12.74 -21.65
CA ARG A 199 15.14 -12.10 -20.38
C ARG A 199 14.85 -10.63 -20.62
N ARG A 200 13.70 -10.15 -20.12
CA ARG A 200 13.35 -8.74 -20.13
C ARG A 200 13.31 -8.22 -18.69
N LEU A 201 13.98 -7.11 -18.44
CA LEU A 201 13.91 -6.38 -17.18
C LEU A 201 13.13 -5.09 -17.39
N SER A 202 12.36 -4.72 -16.40
CA SER A 202 11.69 -3.41 -16.32
C SER A 202 12.31 -2.59 -15.20
N ARG A 203 12.49 -1.28 -15.45
CA ARG A 203 12.95 -0.29 -14.47
C ARG A 203 12.01 0.92 -14.52
N TRP A 204 11.47 1.30 -13.37
CA TRP A 204 10.79 2.58 -13.25
C TRP A 204 11.81 3.71 -13.44
N VAL A 205 11.44 4.83 -14.06
CA VAL A 205 12.38 5.93 -14.32
C VAL A 205 13.02 6.44 -13.03
N ASP A 206 12.24 6.54 -11.95
CA ASP A 206 12.71 6.95 -10.62
C ASP A 206 13.02 5.72 -9.71
N GLU A 207 13.41 4.56 -10.26
CA GLU A 207 13.71 3.35 -9.48
C GLU A 207 14.84 3.57 -8.46
N GLN A 208 15.70 4.55 -8.69
CA GLN A 208 16.77 4.94 -7.78
C GLN A 208 16.21 5.28 -6.39
N ILE A 209 15.06 5.94 -6.31
CA ILE A 209 14.39 6.25 -5.03
C ILE A 209 14.10 4.99 -4.21
N LEU A 210 13.65 3.93 -4.90
CA LEU A 210 13.40 2.63 -4.24
C LEU A 210 14.70 1.95 -3.78
N GLU A 211 15.75 2.06 -4.58
CA GLU A 211 17.06 1.48 -4.30
C GLU A 211 17.72 2.19 -3.10
N GLU A 212 17.71 3.52 -3.09
CA GLU A 212 18.23 4.34 -1.99
C GLU A 212 17.46 4.11 -0.69
N THR A 213 16.11 4.04 -0.77
CA THR A 213 15.28 3.72 0.40
C THR A 213 15.59 2.32 0.94
N GLU A 214 15.79 1.31 0.06
CA GLU A 214 16.18 -0.04 0.48
C GLU A 214 17.56 -0.04 1.16
N GLN A 215 18.53 0.71 0.63
CA GLN A 215 19.86 0.85 1.24
C GLN A 215 19.79 1.53 2.60
N ARG A 216 18.99 2.59 2.73
CA ARG A 216 18.76 3.33 3.99
C ARG A 216 18.17 2.42 5.07
N VAL A 217 17.14 1.64 4.71
CA VAL A 217 16.53 0.66 5.63
C VAL A 217 17.54 -0.42 6.07
N LYS A 218 18.42 -0.88 5.17
CA LYS A 218 19.47 -1.85 5.51
C LYS A 218 20.57 -1.27 6.39
N ALA A 219 20.90 0.00 6.21
CA ALA A 219 21.89 0.70 7.02
C ALA A 219 21.39 0.99 8.44
N HIS A 220 20.07 1.06 8.65
CA HIS A 220 19.43 1.44 9.91
C HIS A 220 18.34 0.44 10.33
N PRO A 221 18.67 -0.84 10.58
CA PRO A 221 17.69 -1.84 10.99
C PRO A 221 17.05 -1.54 12.35
N GLU A 222 17.74 -0.84 13.24
CA GLU A 222 17.26 -0.39 14.55
C GLU A 222 16.02 0.50 14.44
N ILE A 223 15.95 1.37 13.45
CA ILE A 223 14.80 2.27 13.22
C ILE A 223 13.53 1.47 12.92
N ILE A 224 13.66 0.41 12.12
CA ILE A 224 12.52 -0.47 11.78
C ILE A 224 12.04 -1.25 13.00
N GLN A 225 12.94 -1.68 13.88
CA GLN A 225 12.58 -2.37 15.12
C GLN A 225 11.85 -1.43 16.09
N GLN A 226 12.35 -0.22 16.29
CA GLN A 226 11.72 0.78 17.16
C GLN A 226 10.30 1.13 16.71
N ARG A 227 10.06 1.23 15.38
CA ARG A 227 8.73 1.49 14.83
C ARG A 227 7.67 0.54 15.40
N LYS A 228 7.97 -0.76 15.47
CA LYS A 228 7.00 -1.76 15.91
C LYS A 228 6.45 -1.43 17.31
N ALA A 229 7.35 -1.17 18.25
CA ALA A 229 6.97 -0.79 19.60
C ALA A 229 6.18 0.51 19.67
N LEU A 230 6.59 1.52 18.87
CA LEU A 230 5.97 2.85 18.87
C LEU A 230 4.54 2.85 18.31
N VAL A 231 4.35 2.22 17.15
CA VAL A 231 3.05 2.27 16.44
C VAL A 231 2.03 1.30 17.03
N GLU A 232 2.46 0.17 17.57
CA GLU A 232 1.53 -0.79 18.19
C GLU A 232 0.97 -0.29 19.52
N HIS A 233 1.68 0.57 20.23
CA HIS A 233 1.27 1.06 21.54
C HIS A 233 -0.05 1.87 21.53
N PRO A 234 -0.26 2.90 20.66
CA PRO A 234 -1.54 3.61 20.59
C PRO A 234 -2.70 2.68 20.27
N PHE A 235 -2.54 1.80 19.27
CA PHE A 235 -3.60 0.86 18.90
C PHE A 235 -3.87 -0.18 19.98
N GLY A 236 -2.86 -0.64 20.70
CA GLY A 236 -3.03 -1.51 21.87
C GLY A 236 -3.84 -0.81 22.96
N THR A 237 -3.50 0.44 23.28
CA THR A 237 -4.24 1.23 24.28
C THR A 237 -5.69 1.45 23.84
N LEU A 238 -5.92 1.97 22.63
CA LEU A 238 -7.26 2.30 22.15
C LEU A 238 -8.14 1.05 22.01
N LYS A 239 -7.63 -0.03 21.41
CA LYS A 239 -8.44 -1.22 21.11
C LYS A 239 -8.64 -2.16 22.30
N HIS A 240 -7.61 -2.34 23.14
CA HIS A 240 -7.67 -3.33 24.22
C HIS A 240 -7.94 -2.74 25.58
N TRP A 241 -7.32 -1.59 25.92
CA TRP A 241 -7.50 -1.00 27.23
C TRP A 241 -8.74 -0.11 27.31
N TRP A 242 -9.14 0.54 26.20
CA TRP A 242 -10.33 1.42 26.16
C TRP A 242 -11.51 0.79 25.42
N ASP A 243 -11.38 -0.47 25.00
CA ASP A 243 -12.43 -1.23 24.29
C ASP A 243 -12.96 -0.53 23.03
N GLN A 244 -12.13 0.28 22.37
CA GLN A 244 -12.46 0.96 21.12
C GLN A 244 -12.13 0.08 19.91
N GLY A 245 -12.53 -1.18 19.95
CA GLY A 245 -12.35 -2.14 18.86
C GLY A 245 -13.24 -1.89 17.66
N HIS A 246 -14.23 -1.03 17.80
CA HIS A 246 -15.21 -0.64 16.77
C HIS A 246 -15.62 0.82 16.94
N PHE A 247 -16.04 1.45 15.84
CA PHE A 247 -16.59 2.80 15.89
C PHE A 247 -18.06 2.78 16.29
N LEU A 248 -18.48 3.74 17.09
CA LEU A 248 -19.87 3.97 17.50
C LEU A 248 -20.63 4.75 16.42
N MET A 249 -19.95 5.62 15.69
CA MET A 249 -20.49 6.44 14.62
C MET A 249 -20.46 5.72 13.27
N ARG A 250 -21.27 6.21 12.33
CA ARG A 250 -21.33 5.77 10.93
C ARG A 250 -21.14 6.96 10.00
N GLY A 251 -20.55 6.68 8.83
CA GLY A 251 -20.17 7.70 7.85
C GLY A 251 -18.79 8.27 8.15
N LEU A 252 -17.97 8.40 7.11
CA LEU A 252 -16.54 8.71 7.19
C LEU A 252 -16.25 10.00 8.00
N ALA A 253 -17.04 11.05 7.81
CA ALA A 253 -16.84 12.32 8.51
C ALA A 253 -17.03 12.19 10.03
N LYS A 254 -18.06 11.44 10.48
CA LYS A 254 -18.34 11.22 11.89
C LYS A 254 -17.30 10.30 12.53
N VAL A 255 -16.89 9.24 11.80
CA VAL A 255 -15.86 8.32 12.26
C VAL A 255 -14.50 9.01 12.39
N ARG A 256 -14.17 9.94 11.49
CA ARG A 256 -13.00 10.83 11.64
C ARG A 256 -13.04 11.64 12.91
N ALA A 257 -14.17 12.28 13.19
CA ALA A 257 -14.35 13.07 14.42
C ALA A 257 -14.24 12.20 15.68
N GLU A 258 -14.85 11.02 15.69
CA GLU A 258 -14.75 10.05 16.79
C GLU A 258 -13.28 9.65 17.04
N PHE A 259 -12.54 9.30 15.98
CA PHE A 259 -11.14 8.92 16.13
C PHE A 259 -10.26 10.09 16.55
N SER A 260 -10.56 11.33 16.11
CA SER A 260 -9.84 12.52 16.57
C SER A 260 -9.98 12.74 18.09
N LEU A 261 -11.17 12.51 18.66
CA LEU A 261 -11.37 12.56 20.11
C LEU A 261 -10.61 11.44 20.84
N SER A 262 -10.56 10.25 20.26
CA SER A 262 -9.79 9.12 20.80
C SER A 262 -8.29 9.42 20.81
N ALA A 263 -7.76 9.98 19.73
CA ALA A 263 -6.35 10.38 19.61
C ALA A 263 -6.01 11.51 20.61
N LEU A 264 -6.88 12.51 20.74
CA LEU A 264 -6.72 13.57 21.74
C LEU A 264 -6.71 13.01 23.17
N SER A 265 -7.65 12.14 23.51
CA SER A 265 -7.71 11.51 24.82
C SER A 265 -6.48 10.65 25.11
N TYR A 266 -5.97 9.94 24.10
CA TYR A 266 -4.72 9.19 24.20
C TYR A 266 -3.55 10.13 24.52
N ASN A 267 -3.41 11.24 23.80
CA ASN A 267 -2.32 12.20 24.01
C ASN A 267 -2.37 12.84 25.41
N ILE A 268 -3.55 13.31 25.86
CA ILE A 268 -3.72 13.91 27.20
C ILE A 268 -3.35 12.93 28.32
N ARG A 269 -3.64 11.64 28.16
CA ARG A 269 -3.32 10.64 29.19
C ARG A 269 -1.85 10.25 29.20
N ARG A 270 -1.12 10.52 28.12
CA ARG A 270 0.28 10.18 27.98
C ARG A 270 1.22 11.27 28.46
N ASP A 271 0.77 12.51 28.43
CA ASP A 271 1.46 13.67 28.95
C ASP A 271 1.38 13.68 30.51
#